data_e200da160d469588b10c4d736368d60a
#
_entry.id   e200da160d469588b10c4d736368d60a
#
_cell.length_a   1.000
_cell.length_b   1.000
_cell.length_c   1.000
_cell.angle_alpha   90.00
_cell.angle_beta   90.00
_cell.angle_gamma   90.00
#
_symmetry.space_group_name_H-M   'P 1'
#
loop_
_entity.id
_entity.type
_entity.pdbx_description
1 polymer ?
#
loop_
_entity_poly.entity_id
_entity_poly.type
_entity_poly.pdbx_seq_one_letter_code
_entity_poly.pdbx_strand_id
1 'polypeptide(L)'
;MNYKQYLVVIPGIVLAFVLYTLSQGFNNIVGIELLGYDKSPISTAMIAILFGMLFGNIFQMRDSFIKGLDFTQKYILKLGIICLGIQLKPFEFLEFGAIAIPLIIICIISVLIIIKLLIKKLKIPTRMAYLISIGSTVCGTTAIMATAPVIGAKKNEVSYAIANITLFGILSMLIYPYFANFYFDADPTFVGLFMGTSIHETSQVAAAGLIYDQQFNSPETLNIATVTKLIRNTFLVIMIPLFAYLYNRGQTKEKNYSIISIFPYFVLGFVGMIILRNAGDQVFLNSYNETWVNIVQYIKASSKVFLTMAMAAIGLSTNLRDLKNMGYKPFVVGFVGMATVGIVSILSIEIYINFLI
;
A
#
# COMPACT_ATOMS: atom_id res chain seq x y z
N MET A 1 15.83 2.33 -21.26
CA MET A 1 14.70 3.04 -21.89
C MET A 1 15.24 4.06 -22.89
N ASN A 2 14.70 4.08 -24.12
CA ASN A 2 15.11 5.05 -25.15
C ASN A 2 14.57 6.45 -24.80
N TYR A 3 15.29 7.54 -25.15
CA TYR A 3 14.90 8.94 -24.88
C TYR A 3 13.44 9.26 -25.24
N LYS A 4 12.92 8.71 -26.33
CA LYS A 4 11.50 8.84 -26.73
C LYS A 4 10.52 8.23 -25.72
N GLN A 5 10.94 7.25 -24.92
CA GLN A 5 10.07 6.64 -23.91
C GLN A 5 9.92 7.50 -22.66
N TYR A 6 10.93 8.34 -22.34
CA TYR A 6 10.83 9.30 -21.23
C TYR A 6 9.86 10.43 -21.55
N LEU A 7 9.86 10.92 -22.78
CA LEU A 7 8.94 11.99 -23.20
C LEU A 7 7.46 11.59 -23.09
N VAL A 8 7.15 10.31 -23.25
CA VAL A 8 5.77 9.81 -23.21
C VAL A 8 5.20 9.74 -21.79
N VAL A 9 6.04 9.64 -20.75
CA VAL A 9 5.56 9.57 -19.36
C VAL A 9 5.43 10.95 -18.70
N ILE A 10 6.11 11.98 -19.23
CA ILE A 10 6.12 13.32 -18.67
C ILE A 10 4.70 13.90 -18.46
N PRO A 11 3.77 13.82 -19.43
CA PRO A 11 2.44 14.44 -19.26
C PRO A 11 1.67 13.90 -18.04
N GLY A 12 1.72 12.59 -17.78
CA GLY A 12 1.04 12.01 -16.64
C GLY A 12 1.72 12.32 -15.30
N ILE A 13 3.06 12.43 -15.28
CA ILE A 13 3.82 12.85 -14.09
C ILE A 13 3.47 14.30 -13.75
N VAL A 14 3.47 15.18 -14.76
CA VAL A 14 3.09 16.59 -14.58
C VAL A 14 1.65 16.72 -14.10
N LEU A 15 0.73 15.95 -14.65
CA LEU A 15 -0.67 15.94 -14.21
C LEU A 15 -0.79 15.54 -12.73
N ALA A 16 -0.08 14.49 -12.31
CA ALA A 16 -0.05 14.06 -10.91
C ALA A 16 0.54 15.13 -9.99
N PHE A 17 1.58 15.85 -10.43
CA PHE A 17 2.17 16.95 -9.69
C PHE A 17 1.21 18.17 -9.60
N VAL A 18 0.56 18.54 -10.70
CA VAL A 18 -0.45 19.60 -10.70
C VAL A 18 -1.59 19.25 -9.75
N LEU A 19 -2.05 18.01 -9.75
CA LEU A 19 -3.12 17.60 -8.85
C LEU A 19 -2.67 17.59 -7.37
N TYR A 20 -1.41 17.25 -7.10
CA TYR A 20 -0.80 17.41 -5.77
C TYR A 20 -0.84 18.88 -5.32
N THR A 21 -0.37 19.82 -6.16
CA THR A 21 -0.34 21.24 -5.81
C THR A 21 -1.74 21.82 -5.62
N LEU A 22 -2.71 21.42 -6.46
CA LEU A 22 -4.12 21.80 -6.30
C LEU A 22 -4.70 21.25 -4.98
N SER A 23 -4.39 20.02 -4.64
CA SER A 23 -4.84 19.39 -3.38
C SER A 23 -4.26 20.08 -2.16
N GLN A 24 -3.00 20.51 -2.23
CA GLN A 24 -2.33 21.27 -1.16
C GLN A 24 -2.95 22.67 -1.03
N GLY A 25 -3.16 23.36 -2.15
CA GLY A 25 -3.82 24.68 -2.16
C GLY A 25 -5.25 24.61 -1.60
N PHE A 26 -6.03 23.62 -2.05
CA PHE A 26 -7.39 23.39 -1.54
C PHE A 26 -7.39 23.09 -0.03
N ASN A 27 -6.46 22.27 0.42
CA ASN A 27 -6.32 21.94 1.83
C ASN A 27 -6.04 23.18 2.70
N ASN A 28 -5.16 24.07 2.24
CA ASN A 28 -4.82 25.30 2.95
C ASN A 28 -6.02 26.28 2.94
N ILE A 29 -6.62 26.54 1.77
CA ILE A 29 -7.71 27.49 1.64
C ILE A 29 -8.94 27.02 2.41
N VAL A 30 -9.42 25.81 2.17
CA VAL A 30 -10.66 25.33 2.79
C VAL A 30 -10.46 24.96 4.24
N GLY A 31 -9.38 24.23 4.57
CA GLY A 31 -9.16 23.70 5.91
C GLY A 31 -8.73 24.75 6.91
N ILE A 32 -7.84 25.68 6.52
CA ILE A 32 -7.23 26.66 7.40
C ILE A 32 -7.92 28.01 7.27
N GLU A 33 -7.94 28.58 6.05
CA GLU A 33 -8.43 29.96 5.85
C GLU A 33 -9.95 30.09 5.97
N LEU A 34 -10.72 29.16 5.36
CA LEU A 34 -12.18 29.26 5.31
C LEU A 34 -12.85 28.70 6.58
N LEU A 35 -12.40 27.54 7.07
CA LEU A 35 -12.99 26.88 8.25
C LEU A 35 -12.33 27.31 9.56
N GLY A 36 -11.22 28.04 9.52
CA GLY A 36 -10.55 28.62 10.70
C GLY A 36 -9.91 27.57 11.63
N TYR A 37 -9.64 26.37 11.12
CA TYR A 37 -8.94 25.36 11.91
C TYR A 37 -7.42 25.61 11.88
N ASP A 38 -6.74 25.35 13.00
CA ASP A 38 -5.26 25.35 13.04
C ASP A 38 -4.66 24.32 12.08
N LYS A 39 -5.42 23.26 11.80
CA LYS A 39 -5.10 22.20 10.85
C LYS A 39 -6.35 21.72 10.12
N SER A 40 -6.24 21.50 8.82
CA SER A 40 -7.36 20.98 8.04
C SER A 40 -7.85 19.63 8.56
N PRO A 41 -9.17 19.42 8.65
CA PRO A 41 -9.76 18.12 9.06
C PRO A 41 -9.59 17.01 8.01
N ILE A 42 -9.08 17.33 6.83
CA ILE A 42 -8.84 16.35 5.74
C ILE A 42 -7.39 16.48 5.28
N SER A 43 -6.67 15.35 5.19
CA SER A 43 -5.28 15.35 4.75
C SER A 43 -5.13 15.67 3.24
N THR A 44 -4.01 16.30 2.87
CA THR A 44 -3.69 16.59 1.45
C THR A 44 -3.66 15.31 0.60
N ALA A 45 -3.16 14.21 1.16
CA ALA A 45 -3.13 12.93 0.46
C ALA A 45 -4.54 12.39 0.17
N MET A 46 -5.46 12.54 1.12
CA MET A 46 -6.86 12.15 0.95
C MET A 46 -7.56 13.01 -0.12
N ILE A 47 -7.34 14.32 -0.10
CA ILE A 47 -7.86 15.23 -1.13
C ILE A 47 -7.30 14.85 -2.50
N ALA A 48 -6.01 14.56 -2.61
CA ALA A 48 -5.37 14.18 -3.86
C ALA A 48 -5.97 12.91 -4.48
N ILE A 49 -6.29 11.91 -3.67
CA ILE A 49 -6.97 10.69 -4.12
C ILE A 49 -8.39 11.01 -4.59
N LEU A 50 -9.16 11.74 -3.79
CA LEU A 50 -10.54 12.05 -4.09
C LEU A 50 -10.67 12.93 -5.36
N PHE A 51 -9.82 13.95 -5.50
CA PHE A 51 -9.75 14.76 -6.71
C PHE A 51 -9.31 13.91 -7.90
N GLY A 52 -8.31 13.04 -7.72
CA GLY A 52 -7.90 12.10 -8.75
C GLY A 52 -9.07 11.23 -9.22
N MET A 53 -9.82 10.63 -8.30
CA MET A 53 -10.99 9.80 -8.62
C MET A 53 -12.08 10.62 -9.32
N LEU A 54 -12.34 11.85 -8.86
CA LEU A 54 -13.32 12.74 -9.48
C LEU A 54 -12.91 13.06 -10.92
N PHE A 55 -11.72 13.60 -11.14
CA PHE A 55 -11.25 14.00 -12.47
C PHE A 55 -11.05 12.81 -13.40
N GLY A 56 -10.52 11.68 -12.91
CA GLY A 56 -10.30 10.47 -13.70
C GLY A 56 -11.59 9.83 -14.22
N ASN A 57 -12.73 10.02 -13.54
CA ASN A 57 -14.02 9.49 -13.96
C ASN A 57 -14.88 10.49 -14.77
N ILE A 58 -14.57 11.80 -14.68
CA ILE A 58 -15.23 12.84 -15.49
C ILE A 58 -14.55 12.96 -16.86
N PHE A 59 -13.23 12.99 -16.89
CA PHE A 59 -12.46 13.21 -18.10
C PHE A 59 -11.90 11.89 -18.65
N GLN A 60 -12.08 11.65 -19.95
CA GLN A 60 -11.41 10.53 -20.62
C GLN A 60 -9.93 10.83 -20.76
N MET A 61 -9.10 10.06 -20.05
CA MET A 61 -7.66 10.24 -20.09
C MET A 61 -7.07 9.72 -21.41
N ARG A 62 -6.24 10.56 -22.06
CA ARG A 62 -5.49 10.16 -23.26
C ARG A 62 -4.38 9.17 -22.87
N ASP A 63 -3.99 8.28 -23.78
CA ASP A 63 -2.95 7.26 -23.56
C ASP A 63 -1.61 7.83 -23.06
N SER A 64 -1.27 9.06 -23.48
CA SER A 64 -0.06 9.75 -23.02
C SER A 64 -0.07 10.07 -21.53
N PHE A 65 -1.23 10.38 -20.95
CA PHE A 65 -1.37 10.59 -19.51
C PHE A 65 -1.35 9.26 -18.76
N ILE A 66 -2.03 8.23 -19.26
CA ILE A 66 -2.11 6.92 -18.63
C ILE A 66 -0.72 6.34 -18.40
N LYS A 67 0.18 6.37 -19.40
CA LYS A 67 1.55 5.88 -19.25
C LYS A 67 2.36 6.62 -18.17
N GLY A 68 2.17 7.92 -18.03
CA GLY A 68 2.82 8.71 -17.00
C GLY A 68 2.23 8.47 -15.61
N LEU A 69 0.92 8.26 -15.51
CA LEU A 69 0.26 7.89 -14.25
C LEU A 69 0.71 6.50 -13.77
N ASP A 70 0.81 5.53 -14.69
CA ASP A 70 1.34 4.20 -14.39
C ASP A 70 2.80 4.27 -13.91
N PHE A 71 3.62 5.12 -14.55
CA PHE A 71 4.98 5.37 -14.11
C PHE A 71 5.03 5.97 -12.70
N THR A 72 4.16 6.94 -12.39
CA THR A 72 4.07 7.58 -11.08
C THR A 72 3.69 6.56 -10.00
N GLN A 73 2.67 5.73 -10.25
CA GLN A 73 2.24 4.68 -9.32
C GLN A 73 3.30 3.59 -9.12
N LYS A 74 4.09 3.29 -10.15
CA LYS A 74 5.06 2.20 -10.11
C LYS A 74 6.44 2.62 -9.60
N TYR A 75 6.93 3.78 -9.99
CA TYR A 75 8.31 4.22 -9.72
C TYR A 75 8.38 5.38 -8.74
N ILE A 76 7.58 6.44 -8.89
CA ILE A 76 7.60 7.58 -7.98
C ILE A 76 7.10 7.18 -6.60
N LEU A 77 6.06 6.34 -6.52
CA LEU A 77 5.60 5.74 -5.27
C LEU A 77 6.74 5.00 -4.55
N LYS A 78 7.44 4.11 -5.26
CA LYS A 78 8.55 3.35 -4.67
C LYS A 78 9.68 4.24 -4.21
N LEU A 79 9.99 5.29 -4.97
CA LEU A 79 10.97 6.29 -4.56
C LEU A 79 10.54 7.00 -3.29
N GLY A 80 9.26 7.39 -3.19
CA GLY A 80 8.69 7.95 -1.97
C GLY A 80 8.85 7.02 -0.76
N ILE A 81 8.55 5.72 -0.93
CA ILE A 81 8.74 4.71 0.12
C ILE A 81 10.21 4.53 0.47
N ILE A 82 11.12 4.47 -0.50
CA ILE A 82 12.57 4.40 -0.25
C ILE A 82 13.01 5.57 0.61
N CYS A 83 12.61 6.79 0.26
CA CYS A 83 12.95 8.00 1.00
C CYS A 83 12.39 8.01 2.44
N LEU A 84 11.27 7.30 2.73
CA LEU A 84 10.79 7.15 4.10
C LEU A 84 11.81 6.48 5.02
N GLY A 85 12.65 5.58 4.51
CA GLY A 85 13.65 4.88 5.30
C GLY A 85 14.61 5.81 6.06
N ILE A 86 14.81 7.07 5.58
CA ILE A 86 15.63 8.07 6.26
C ILE A 86 15.07 8.50 7.63
N GLN A 87 13.81 8.18 7.92
CA GLN A 87 13.13 8.55 9.16
C GLN A 87 13.30 7.50 10.27
N LEU A 88 13.77 6.30 9.93
CA LEU A 88 13.92 5.16 10.84
C LEU A 88 15.35 4.93 11.26
N LYS A 89 15.50 4.42 12.49
CA LYS A 89 16.77 3.85 12.98
C LYS A 89 16.75 2.32 12.77
N PRO A 90 17.93 1.67 12.64
CA PRO A 90 18.01 0.22 12.44
C PRO A 90 17.33 -0.59 13.53
N PHE A 91 17.44 -0.16 14.78
CA PHE A 91 16.83 -0.83 15.93
C PHE A 91 15.29 -0.81 15.84
N GLU A 92 14.71 0.36 15.56
CA GLU A 92 13.26 0.52 15.38
C GLU A 92 12.72 -0.38 14.24
N PHE A 93 13.48 -0.48 13.14
CA PHE A 93 13.12 -1.36 12.02
C PHE A 93 13.06 -2.83 12.42
N LEU A 94 14.03 -3.30 13.22
CA LEU A 94 14.08 -4.69 13.70
C LEU A 94 12.99 -4.97 14.74
N GLU A 95 12.76 -4.05 15.65
CA GLU A 95 11.74 -4.15 16.69
C GLU A 95 10.34 -4.24 16.09
N PHE A 96 9.95 -3.29 15.25
CA PHE A 96 8.65 -3.32 14.56
C PHE A 96 8.51 -4.55 13.67
N GLY A 97 9.61 -4.98 13.03
CA GLY A 97 9.64 -6.19 12.23
C GLY A 97 9.36 -7.44 13.04
N ALA A 98 9.96 -7.58 14.22
CA ALA A 98 9.77 -8.72 15.08
C ALA A 98 8.33 -8.85 15.57
N ILE A 99 7.68 -7.73 15.93
CA ILE A 99 6.28 -7.70 16.33
C ILE A 99 5.35 -7.99 15.14
N ALA A 100 5.66 -7.45 13.97
CA ALA A 100 4.80 -7.58 12.79
C ALA A 100 4.75 -9.01 12.22
N ILE A 101 5.84 -9.79 12.27
CA ILE A 101 5.92 -11.11 11.66
C ILE A 101 4.83 -12.08 12.17
N PRO A 102 4.63 -12.31 13.48
CA PRO A 102 3.59 -13.20 13.97
C PRO A 102 2.19 -12.70 13.59
N LEU A 103 1.93 -11.40 13.67
CA LEU A 103 0.64 -10.81 13.28
C LEU A 103 0.35 -11.05 11.78
N ILE A 104 1.35 -10.88 10.92
CA ILE A 104 1.24 -11.12 9.48
C ILE A 104 0.92 -12.59 9.20
N ILE A 105 1.60 -13.52 9.86
CA ILE A 105 1.39 -14.96 9.68
C ILE A 105 -0.04 -15.34 10.08
N ILE A 106 -0.52 -14.86 11.22
CA ILE A 106 -1.90 -15.11 11.68
C ILE A 106 -2.91 -14.56 10.69
N CYS A 107 -2.73 -13.34 10.20
CA CYS A 107 -3.60 -12.72 9.18
C CYS A 107 -3.60 -13.54 7.88
N ILE A 108 -2.43 -13.96 7.37
CA ILE A 108 -2.31 -14.77 6.15
C ILE A 108 -3.08 -16.08 6.30
N ILE A 109 -2.83 -16.83 7.37
CA ILE A 109 -3.48 -18.13 7.60
C ILE A 109 -4.99 -17.98 7.72
N SER A 110 -5.46 -17.01 8.47
CA SER A 110 -6.90 -16.77 8.67
C SER A 110 -7.63 -16.45 7.37
N VAL A 111 -7.07 -15.58 6.54
CA VAL A 111 -7.65 -15.26 5.22
C VAL A 111 -7.71 -16.48 4.31
N LEU A 112 -6.63 -17.29 4.28
CA LEU A 112 -6.60 -18.51 3.48
C LEU A 112 -7.71 -19.48 3.88
N ILE A 113 -7.92 -19.67 5.18
CA ILE A 113 -8.97 -20.55 5.71
C ILE A 113 -10.35 -20.02 5.34
N ILE A 114 -10.64 -18.75 5.64
CA ILE A 114 -11.96 -18.15 5.41
C ILE A 114 -12.32 -18.11 3.94
N ILE A 115 -11.39 -17.68 3.07
CA ILE A 115 -11.67 -17.64 1.63
C ILE A 115 -11.88 -19.05 1.08
N LYS A 116 -11.11 -20.05 1.52
CA LYS A 116 -11.31 -21.46 1.13
C LYS A 116 -12.72 -21.97 1.48
N LEU A 117 -13.25 -21.59 2.64
CA LEU A 117 -14.61 -21.93 3.04
C LEU A 117 -15.65 -21.21 2.18
N LEU A 118 -15.44 -19.93 1.88
CA LEU A 118 -16.33 -19.14 1.03
C LEU A 118 -16.41 -19.65 -0.41
N ILE A 119 -15.28 -20.07 -0.99
CA ILE A 119 -15.23 -20.63 -2.35
C ILE A 119 -16.21 -21.77 -2.50
N LYS A 120 -16.21 -22.71 -1.52
CA LYS A 120 -17.11 -23.86 -1.53
C LYS A 120 -18.57 -23.42 -1.46
N LYS A 121 -18.90 -22.43 -0.66
CA LYS A 121 -20.28 -21.96 -0.42
C LYS A 121 -20.83 -21.14 -1.59
N LEU A 122 -20.02 -20.25 -2.19
CA LEU A 122 -20.48 -19.33 -3.25
C LEU A 122 -20.32 -19.88 -4.68
N LYS A 123 -19.68 -21.04 -4.83
CA LYS A 123 -19.40 -21.67 -6.14
C LYS A 123 -18.72 -20.70 -7.14
N ILE A 124 -17.70 -20.00 -6.67
CA ILE A 124 -16.91 -19.06 -7.49
C ILE A 124 -15.89 -19.83 -8.32
N PRO A 125 -15.53 -19.36 -9.52
CA PRO A 125 -14.45 -19.95 -10.29
C PRO A 125 -13.16 -20.05 -9.45
N THR A 126 -12.63 -21.24 -9.34
CA THR A 126 -11.50 -21.55 -8.44
C THR A 126 -10.30 -20.62 -8.66
N ARG A 127 -9.95 -20.32 -9.94
CA ARG A 127 -8.85 -19.42 -10.27
C ARG A 127 -9.05 -18.01 -9.73
N MET A 128 -10.24 -17.42 -9.93
CA MET A 128 -10.59 -16.10 -9.43
C MET A 128 -10.47 -16.05 -7.90
N ALA A 129 -10.97 -17.07 -7.23
CA ALA A 129 -10.93 -17.16 -5.79
C ALA A 129 -9.49 -17.30 -5.26
N TYR A 130 -8.61 -18.06 -5.92
CA TYR A 130 -7.19 -18.11 -5.61
C TYR A 130 -6.51 -16.75 -5.79
N LEU A 131 -6.85 -16.00 -6.86
CA LEU A 131 -6.30 -14.67 -7.09
C LEU A 131 -6.74 -13.67 -6.03
N ILE A 132 -8.03 -13.65 -5.65
CA ILE A 132 -8.52 -12.78 -4.58
C ILE A 132 -7.84 -13.17 -3.25
N SER A 133 -7.70 -14.47 -2.98
CA SER A 133 -7.06 -14.97 -1.76
C SER A 133 -5.62 -14.47 -1.63
N ILE A 134 -4.78 -14.66 -2.65
CA ILE A 134 -3.38 -14.22 -2.60
C ILE A 134 -3.26 -12.69 -2.57
N GLY A 135 -4.16 -11.99 -3.28
CA GLY A 135 -4.22 -10.53 -3.24
C GLY A 135 -4.55 -10.00 -1.85
N SER A 136 -5.49 -10.63 -1.15
CA SER A 136 -5.85 -10.26 0.23
C SER A 136 -4.79 -10.63 1.26
N THR A 137 -3.99 -11.67 1.01
CA THR A 137 -3.02 -12.17 2.00
C THR A 137 -1.68 -11.45 1.97
N VAL A 138 -1.21 -10.91 0.84
CA VAL A 138 0.15 -10.35 0.76
C VAL A 138 0.16 -8.90 0.29
N CYS A 139 0.22 -8.65 -1.04
CA CYS A 139 0.42 -7.30 -1.55
C CYS A 139 -0.52 -6.94 -2.72
N GLY A 140 -1.76 -7.36 -2.64
CA GLY A 140 -2.79 -6.91 -3.56
C GLY A 140 -2.50 -7.29 -5.02
N THR A 141 -2.49 -6.29 -5.89
CA THR A 141 -2.35 -6.47 -7.34
C THR A 141 -1.06 -7.13 -7.76
N THR A 142 0.06 -6.85 -7.09
CA THR A 142 1.36 -7.49 -7.41
C THR A 142 1.29 -9.01 -7.21
N ALA A 143 0.67 -9.46 -6.12
CA ALA A 143 0.49 -10.88 -5.84
C ALA A 143 -0.42 -11.55 -6.87
N ILE A 144 -1.51 -10.89 -7.28
CA ILE A 144 -2.41 -11.36 -8.33
C ILE A 144 -1.67 -11.50 -9.66
N MET A 145 -0.96 -10.46 -10.09
CA MET A 145 -0.24 -10.45 -11.37
C MET A 145 0.87 -11.51 -11.44
N ALA A 146 1.57 -11.75 -10.33
CA ALA A 146 2.61 -12.77 -10.26
C ALA A 146 2.03 -14.20 -10.24
N THR A 147 0.86 -14.39 -9.62
CA THR A 147 0.22 -15.72 -9.51
C THR A 147 -0.62 -16.08 -10.73
N ALA A 148 -1.19 -15.10 -11.42
CA ALA A 148 -2.09 -15.34 -12.56
C ALA A 148 -1.49 -16.25 -13.65
N PRO A 149 -0.25 -16.04 -14.16
CA PRO A 149 0.35 -16.92 -15.15
C PRO A 149 0.67 -18.31 -14.59
N VAL A 150 0.88 -18.42 -13.28
CA VAL A 150 1.21 -19.67 -12.57
C VAL A 150 0.03 -20.63 -12.59
N ILE A 151 -1.17 -20.11 -12.31
CA ILE A 151 -2.40 -20.89 -12.27
C ILE A 151 -3.17 -20.87 -13.61
N GLY A 152 -2.61 -20.27 -14.65
CA GLY A 152 -3.24 -20.15 -15.96
C GLY A 152 -4.57 -19.39 -15.94
N ALA A 153 -4.63 -18.30 -15.15
CA ALA A 153 -5.84 -17.49 -15.01
C ALA A 153 -6.17 -16.74 -16.30
N LYS A 154 -7.46 -16.58 -16.58
CA LYS A 154 -7.95 -15.81 -17.73
C LYS A 154 -7.88 -14.32 -17.44
N LYS A 155 -7.78 -13.49 -18.48
CA LYS A 155 -7.71 -12.02 -18.35
C LYS A 155 -8.85 -11.43 -17.52
N ASN A 156 -10.08 -11.89 -17.73
CA ASN A 156 -11.25 -11.43 -16.98
C ASN A 156 -11.17 -11.83 -15.50
N GLU A 157 -10.70 -13.05 -15.15
CA GLU A 157 -10.53 -13.48 -13.77
C GLU A 157 -9.50 -12.60 -13.04
N VAL A 158 -8.41 -12.23 -13.73
CA VAL A 158 -7.37 -11.32 -13.23
C VAL A 158 -7.94 -9.91 -13.02
N SER A 159 -8.65 -9.38 -14.03
CA SER A 159 -9.23 -8.03 -13.93
C SER A 159 -10.24 -7.92 -12.79
N TYR A 160 -11.10 -8.92 -12.61
CA TYR A 160 -12.04 -8.95 -11.49
C TYR A 160 -11.35 -9.05 -10.13
N ALA A 161 -10.31 -9.86 -10.02
CA ALA A 161 -9.55 -9.97 -8.78
C ALA A 161 -8.84 -8.65 -8.43
N ILE A 162 -8.23 -8.00 -9.42
CA ILE A 162 -7.59 -6.68 -9.25
C ILE A 162 -8.62 -5.64 -8.83
N ALA A 163 -9.74 -5.52 -9.56
CA ALA A 163 -10.78 -4.55 -9.25
C ALA A 163 -11.32 -4.72 -7.83
N ASN A 164 -11.50 -5.97 -7.39
CA ASN A 164 -11.93 -6.32 -6.04
C ASN A 164 -10.96 -5.82 -4.96
N ILE A 165 -9.68 -6.19 -5.09
CA ILE A 165 -8.64 -5.80 -4.13
C ILE A 165 -8.45 -4.27 -4.12
N THR A 166 -8.51 -3.62 -5.28
CA THR A 166 -8.40 -2.16 -5.38
C THR A 166 -9.55 -1.47 -4.67
N LEU A 167 -10.79 -1.92 -4.89
CA LEU A 167 -11.97 -1.33 -4.24
C LEU A 167 -11.88 -1.39 -2.71
N PHE A 168 -11.71 -2.60 -2.18
CA PHE A 168 -11.68 -2.78 -0.71
C PHE A 168 -10.44 -2.17 -0.09
N GLY A 169 -9.33 -2.13 -0.83
CA GLY A 169 -8.13 -1.46 -0.39
C GLY A 169 -8.28 0.07 -0.34
N ILE A 170 -8.97 0.69 -1.30
CA ILE A 170 -9.27 2.13 -1.26
C ILE A 170 -10.20 2.44 -0.08
N LEU A 171 -11.24 1.64 0.14
CA LEU A 171 -12.13 1.82 1.29
C LEU A 171 -11.36 1.71 2.61
N SER A 172 -10.52 0.69 2.77
CA SER A 172 -9.69 0.52 3.95
C SER A 172 -8.73 1.71 4.15
N MET A 173 -8.07 2.16 3.10
CA MET A 173 -7.13 3.28 3.13
C MET A 173 -7.79 4.59 3.60
N LEU A 174 -9.04 4.83 3.25
CA LEU A 174 -9.76 6.04 3.64
C LEU A 174 -10.37 5.95 5.04
N ILE A 175 -10.80 4.76 5.47
CA ILE A 175 -11.54 4.55 6.72
C ILE A 175 -10.62 4.18 7.88
N TYR A 176 -9.65 3.28 7.65
CA TYR A 176 -8.86 2.68 8.72
C TYR A 176 -7.97 3.67 9.49
N PRO A 177 -7.42 4.75 8.93
CA PRO A 177 -6.70 5.75 9.72
C PRO A 177 -7.51 6.34 10.86
N TYR A 178 -8.76 6.69 10.59
CA TYR A 178 -9.67 7.29 11.57
C TYR A 178 -10.23 6.24 12.56
N PHE A 179 -10.62 5.09 12.03
CA PHE A 179 -11.09 3.97 12.86
C PHE A 179 -10.01 3.50 13.85
N ALA A 180 -8.78 3.30 13.36
CA ALA A 180 -7.69 2.82 14.21
C ALA A 180 -7.25 3.86 15.24
N ASN A 181 -7.27 5.15 14.90
CA ASN A 181 -7.02 6.23 15.85
C ASN A 181 -7.97 6.17 17.05
N PHE A 182 -9.25 5.97 16.77
CA PHE A 182 -10.27 5.85 17.82
C PHE A 182 -10.14 4.54 18.60
N TYR A 183 -9.91 3.41 17.91
CA TYR A 183 -9.92 2.08 18.53
C TYR A 183 -8.70 1.81 19.41
N PHE A 184 -7.52 2.28 18.99
CA PHE A 184 -6.26 2.08 19.71
C PHE A 184 -5.80 3.32 20.50
N ASP A 185 -6.72 4.20 20.88
CA ASP A 185 -6.44 5.41 21.67
C ASP A 185 -5.27 6.24 21.12
N ALA A 186 -5.16 6.32 19.79
CA ALA A 186 -4.12 7.02 19.05
C ALA A 186 -2.69 6.49 19.28
N ASP A 187 -2.51 5.26 19.79
CA ASP A 187 -1.16 4.66 19.91
C ASP A 187 -0.53 4.43 18.53
N PRO A 188 0.63 5.05 18.25
CA PRO A 188 1.25 5.00 16.93
C PRO A 188 1.64 3.59 16.49
N THR A 189 2.04 2.74 17.44
CA THR A 189 2.52 1.38 17.19
C THR A 189 1.37 0.49 16.74
N PHE A 190 0.28 0.47 17.51
CA PHE A 190 -0.86 -0.40 17.22
C PHE A 190 -1.62 0.07 15.98
N VAL A 191 -1.79 1.38 15.81
CA VAL A 191 -2.37 1.95 14.58
C VAL A 191 -1.53 1.59 13.34
N GLY A 192 -0.21 1.72 13.44
CA GLY A 192 0.72 1.39 12.36
C GLY A 192 0.70 -0.10 12.02
N LEU A 193 0.78 -0.98 13.03
CA LEU A 193 0.69 -2.43 12.87
C LEU A 193 -0.65 -2.84 12.23
N PHE A 194 -1.76 -2.27 12.70
CA PHE A 194 -3.08 -2.52 12.14
C PHE A 194 -3.16 -2.13 10.66
N MET A 195 -2.77 -0.92 10.29
CA MET A 195 -2.81 -0.48 8.89
C MET A 195 -1.89 -1.32 8.00
N GLY A 196 -0.69 -1.66 8.47
CA GLY A 196 0.27 -2.47 7.73
C GLY A 196 -0.18 -3.92 7.50
N THR A 197 -0.86 -4.51 8.48
CA THR A 197 -1.36 -5.90 8.42
C THR A 197 -2.72 -6.03 7.74
N SER A 198 -3.60 -5.00 7.81
CA SER A 198 -4.97 -5.10 7.31
C SER A 198 -5.17 -4.57 5.90
N ILE A 199 -4.45 -3.53 5.47
CA ILE A 199 -4.61 -2.94 4.13
C ILE A 199 -3.89 -3.78 3.07
N HIS A 200 -4.51 -3.94 1.90
CA HIS A 200 -4.11 -4.93 0.90
C HIS A 200 -2.86 -4.53 0.12
N GLU A 201 -2.76 -3.31 -0.38
CA GLU A 201 -1.67 -2.86 -1.25
C GLU A 201 -0.66 -1.96 -0.54
N THR A 202 0.62 -2.04 -0.95
CA THR A 202 1.69 -1.19 -0.41
C THR A 202 1.41 0.29 -0.63
N SER A 203 0.89 0.65 -1.80
CA SER A 203 0.49 2.02 -2.12
C SER A 203 -0.61 2.54 -1.18
N GLN A 204 -1.59 1.69 -0.89
CA GLN A 204 -2.71 2.01 -0.01
C GLN A 204 -2.28 2.11 1.45
N VAL A 205 -1.32 1.27 1.90
CA VAL A 205 -0.73 1.39 3.24
C VAL A 205 0.05 2.70 3.38
N ALA A 206 0.89 3.02 2.39
CA ALA A 206 1.63 4.27 2.39
C ALA A 206 0.69 5.50 2.37
N ALA A 207 -0.42 5.39 1.64
CA ALA A 207 -1.46 6.42 1.63
C ALA A 207 -2.15 6.56 2.99
N ALA A 208 -2.61 5.45 3.57
CA ALA A 208 -3.26 5.44 4.89
C ALA A 208 -2.35 5.99 5.98
N GLY A 209 -1.07 5.56 6.00
CA GLY A 209 -0.07 6.09 6.92
C GLY A 209 0.21 7.57 6.71
N LEU A 210 0.27 8.04 5.44
CA LEU A 210 0.44 9.46 5.14
C LEU A 210 -0.80 10.29 5.53
N ILE A 211 -2.01 9.77 5.31
CA ILE A 211 -3.26 10.40 5.77
C ILE A 211 -3.21 10.54 7.29
N TYR A 212 -2.81 9.49 7.99
CA TYR A 212 -2.70 9.49 9.45
C TYR A 212 -1.64 10.49 9.95
N ASP A 213 -0.42 10.46 9.37
CA ASP A 213 0.63 11.42 9.71
C ASP A 213 0.19 12.87 9.49
N GLN A 214 -0.43 13.16 8.35
CA GLN A 214 -0.93 14.50 8.05
C GLN A 214 -2.08 14.91 8.97
N GLN A 215 -2.94 13.99 9.37
CA GLN A 215 -4.11 14.28 10.21
C GLN A 215 -3.77 14.38 11.70
N PHE A 216 -2.96 13.45 12.20
CA PHE A 216 -2.71 13.28 13.64
C PHE A 216 -1.26 13.62 14.07
N ASN A 217 -0.42 14.14 13.15
CA ASN A 217 0.99 14.47 13.38
C ASN A 217 1.82 13.29 13.90
N SER A 218 1.63 12.12 13.33
CA SER A 218 2.32 10.90 13.74
C SER A 218 3.11 10.26 12.59
N PRO A 219 4.32 10.78 12.28
CA PRO A 219 5.19 10.18 11.27
C PRO A 219 5.64 8.76 11.67
N GLU A 220 5.66 8.45 12.96
CA GLU A 220 5.96 7.13 13.48
C GLU A 220 4.98 6.08 12.98
N THR A 221 3.69 6.35 13.04
CA THR A 221 2.63 5.46 12.51
C THR A 221 2.82 5.14 11.02
N LEU A 222 3.16 6.15 10.20
CA LEU A 222 3.47 5.95 8.79
C LEU A 222 4.65 4.99 8.60
N ASN A 223 5.70 5.16 9.41
CA ASN A 223 6.89 4.32 9.35
C ASN A 223 6.58 2.88 9.74
N ILE A 224 5.88 2.66 10.85
CA ILE A 224 5.49 1.33 11.35
C ILE A 224 4.59 0.61 10.35
N ALA A 225 3.56 1.29 9.81
CA ALA A 225 2.69 0.74 8.80
C ALA A 225 3.48 0.32 7.53
N THR A 226 4.43 1.16 7.12
CA THR A 226 5.27 0.89 5.94
C THR A 226 6.19 -0.31 6.20
N VAL A 227 6.90 -0.36 7.32
CA VAL A 227 7.77 -1.49 7.70
C VAL A 227 6.97 -2.79 7.73
N THR A 228 5.85 -2.80 8.45
CA THR A 228 4.96 -3.96 8.55
C THR A 228 4.55 -4.46 7.16
N LYS A 229 4.17 -3.53 6.26
CA LYS A 229 3.79 -3.89 4.89
C LYS A 229 4.95 -4.39 4.04
N LEU A 230 6.14 -3.81 4.19
CA LEU A 230 7.33 -4.28 3.46
C LEU A 230 7.69 -5.70 3.87
N ILE A 231 7.64 -6.02 5.16
CA ILE A 231 7.85 -7.39 5.66
C ILE A 231 6.78 -8.33 5.12
N ARG A 232 5.50 -7.95 5.15
CA ARG A 232 4.42 -8.74 4.56
C ARG A 232 4.65 -9.03 3.07
N ASN A 233 5.22 -8.09 2.32
CA ASN A 233 5.55 -8.30 0.91
C ASN A 233 6.63 -9.36 0.68
N THR A 234 7.56 -9.57 1.61
CA THR A 234 8.58 -10.63 1.47
C THR A 234 7.96 -12.03 1.49
N PHE A 235 6.81 -12.19 2.10
CA PHE A 235 6.07 -13.46 2.09
C PHE A 235 5.61 -13.88 0.67
N LEU A 236 5.65 -12.98 -0.33
CA LEU A 236 5.41 -13.36 -1.74
C LEU A 236 6.31 -14.51 -2.20
N VAL A 237 7.56 -14.50 -1.75
CA VAL A 237 8.55 -15.52 -2.09
C VAL A 237 8.09 -16.92 -1.67
N ILE A 238 7.35 -17.02 -0.58
CA ILE A 238 6.79 -18.27 -0.05
C ILE A 238 5.40 -18.54 -0.64
N MET A 239 4.57 -17.50 -0.69
CA MET A 239 3.16 -17.65 -1.03
C MET A 239 2.91 -17.98 -2.50
N ILE A 240 3.70 -17.45 -3.44
CA ILE A 240 3.51 -17.75 -4.86
C ILE A 240 3.82 -19.22 -5.17
N PRO A 241 4.96 -19.80 -4.76
CA PRO A 241 5.19 -21.23 -4.89
C PRO A 241 4.15 -22.11 -4.18
N LEU A 242 3.72 -21.71 -2.98
CA LEU A 242 2.68 -22.42 -2.24
C LEU A 242 1.36 -22.47 -3.02
N PHE A 243 0.91 -21.35 -3.58
CA PHE A 243 -0.31 -21.29 -4.39
C PHE A 243 -0.16 -22.07 -5.70
N ALA A 244 1.03 -22.02 -6.32
CA ALA A 244 1.36 -22.84 -7.48
C ALA A 244 1.19 -24.33 -7.17
N TYR A 245 1.77 -24.78 -6.08
CA TYR A 245 1.67 -26.17 -5.62
C TYR A 245 0.24 -26.58 -5.30
N LEU A 246 -0.48 -25.80 -4.51
CA LEU A 246 -1.87 -26.08 -4.11
C LEU A 246 -2.82 -26.14 -5.30
N TYR A 247 -2.60 -25.29 -6.31
CA TYR A 247 -3.44 -25.24 -7.50
C TYR A 247 -3.09 -26.37 -8.50
N ASN A 248 -1.79 -26.62 -8.71
CA ASN A 248 -1.32 -27.61 -9.70
C ASN A 248 -1.22 -29.03 -9.13
N ARG A 249 -1.60 -29.26 -7.87
CA ARG A 249 -1.61 -30.57 -7.24
C ARG A 249 -2.46 -31.55 -8.03
N GLY A 250 -1.82 -32.42 -8.81
CA GLY A 250 -2.46 -33.36 -9.74
C GLY A 250 -2.32 -33.01 -11.23
N GLN A 251 -1.60 -31.96 -11.62
CA GLN A 251 -1.26 -31.61 -13.00
C GLN A 251 0.25 -31.75 -13.26
N THR A 252 0.63 -32.41 -14.33
CA THR A 252 2.03 -32.80 -14.66
C THR A 252 2.92 -31.68 -15.23
N LYS A 253 2.54 -30.40 -15.14
CA LYS A 253 3.35 -29.29 -15.70
C LYS A 253 4.03 -28.49 -14.60
N GLU A 254 5.28 -28.82 -14.33
CA GLU A 254 6.18 -27.96 -13.57
C GLU A 254 6.55 -26.73 -14.40
N LYS A 255 6.18 -25.55 -13.95
CA LYS A 255 6.71 -24.28 -14.46
C LYS A 255 7.76 -23.77 -13.49
N ASN A 256 8.99 -23.67 -13.95
CA ASN A 256 10.09 -23.06 -13.17
C ASN A 256 9.86 -21.56 -13.02
N TYR A 257 9.71 -21.09 -11.78
CA TYR A 257 9.61 -19.67 -11.46
C TYR A 257 10.93 -19.19 -10.87
N SER A 258 11.43 -18.06 -11.37
CA SER A 258 12.58 -17.41 -10.75
C SER A 258 12.11 -16.64 -9.50
N ILE A 259 12.49 -17.11 -8.33
CA ILE A 259 12.24 -16.45 -7.04
C ILE A 259 12.79 -15.02 -7.05
N ILE A 260 13.91 -14.81 -7.72
CA ILE A 260 14.57 -13.50 -7.86
C ILE A 260 13.66 -12.47 -8.54
N SER A 261 12.85 -12.88 -9.53
CA SER A 261 11.95 -11.96 -10.23
C SER A 261 10.74 -11.48 -9.39
N ILE A 262 10.43 -12.18 -8.30
CA ILE A 262 9.29 -11.93 -7.42
C ILE A 262 9.67 -10.99 -6.28
N PHE A 263 10.95 -10.91 -5.92
CA PHE A 263 11.43 -10.14 -4.79
C PHE A 263 11.22 -8.62 -5.00
N PRO A 264 10.64 -7.90 -4.03
CA PRO A 264 10.40 -6.46 -4.13
C PRO A 264 11.68 -5.65 -3.85
N TYR A 265 12.56 -5.50 -4.85
CA TYR A 265 13.88 -4.87 -4.71
C TYR A 265 13.89 -3.46 -4.10
N PHE A 266 12.79 -2.70 -4.17
CA PHE A 266 12.72 -1.38 -3.54
C PHE A 266 12.82 -1.45 -2.01
N VAL A 267 12.56 -2.61 -1.39
CA VAL A 267 12.80 -2.85 0.04
C VAL A 267 14.27 -2.71 0.39
N LEU A 268 15.18 -3.16 -0.49
CA LEU A 268 16.62 -2.97 -0.30
C LEU A 268 17.00 -1.49 -0.31
N GLY A 269 16.35 -0.69 -1.19
CA GLY A 269 16.53 0.76 -1.20
C GLY A 269 16.06 1.42 0.10
N PHE A 270 14.92 0.97 0.64
CA PHE A 270 14.39 1.42 1.93
C PHE A 270 15.36 1.12 3.08
N VAL A 271 15.85 -0.12 3.17
CA VAL A 271 16.87 -0.51 4.16
C VAL A 271 18.17 0.26 3.97
N GLY A 272 18.58 0.50 2.72
CA GLY A 272 19.74 1.34 2.39
C GLY A 272 19.62 2.77 2.94
N MET A 273 18.42 3.36 2.92
CA MET A 273 18.16 4.69 3.52
C MET A 273 18.21 4.66 5.05
N ILE A 274 17.79 3.57 5.70
CA ILE A 274 17.95 3.38 7.15
C ILE A 274 19.44 3.32 7.52
N ILE A 275 20.22 2.57 6.75
CA ILE A 275 21.68 2.47 6.96
C ILE A 275 22.34 3.83 6.73
N LEU A 276 21.97 4.55 5.67
CA LEU A 276 22.46 5.89 5.37
C LEU A 276 22.15 6.87 6.52
N ARG A 277 20.93 6.79 7.08
CA ARG A 277 20.56 7.60 8.24
C ARG A 277 21.46 7.33 9.43
N ASN A 278 21.65 6.07 9.78
CA ASN A 278 22.49 5.67 10.92
C ASN A 278 23.96 6.07 10.71
N ALA A 279 24.51 5.84 9.53
CA ALA A 279 25.88 6.23 9.20
C ALA A 279 26.07 7.75 9.25
N GLY A 280 25.14 8.52 8.68
CA GLY A 280 25.16 9.98 8.72
C GLY A 280 25.07 10.51 10.14
N ASP A 281 24.16 9.99 10.95
CA ASP A 281 24.03 10.40 12.35
C ASP A 281 25.33 10.13 13.14
N GLN A 282 26.02 9.00 12.89
CA GLN A 282 27.30 8.70 13.55
C GLN A 282 28.45 9.59 13.07
N VAL A 283 28.56 9.85 11.78
CA VAL A 283 29.62 10.70 11.23
C VAL A 283 29.49 12.16 11.71
N PHE A 284 28.27 12.65 11.84
CA PHE A 284 27.98 14.04 12.19
C PHE A 284 27.62 14.25 13.68
N LEU A 285 27.72 13.20 14.53
CA LEU A 285 27.43 13.23 15.97
C LEU A 285 28.23 14.31 16.75
N ASN A 286 29.46 14.60 16.33
CA ASN A 286 30.37 15.53 17.00
C ASN A 286 30.37 16.94 16.39
N SER A 287 29.63 17.17 15.33
CA SER A 287 29.49 18.46 14.68
C SER A 287 28.00 18.71 14.50
N TYR A 288 27.48 19.80 15.10
CA TYR A 288 26.14 20.31 14.79
C TYR A 288 26.15 20.67 13.29
N ASN A 289 25.99 19.67 12.43
CA ASN A 289 26.07 19.87 11.00
C ASN A 289 24.66 20.16 10.48
N GLU A 290 24.29 21.45 10.46
CA GLU A 290 23.03 21.92 9.86
C GLU A 290 22.81 21.32 8.47
N THR A 291 23.88 21.06 7.73
CA THR A 291 23.80 20.46 6.40
C THR A 291 23.18 19.06 6.42
N TRP A 292 23.60 18.20 7.37
CA TRP A 292 23.04 16.86 7.49
C TRP A 292 21.56 16.90 7.91
N VAL A 293 21.23 17.71 8.89
CA VAL A 293 19.83 17.92 9.34
C VAL A 293 18.97 18.39 8.16
N ASN A 294 19.45 19.38 7.40
CA ASN A 294 18.74 19.89 6.22
C ASN A 294 18.56 18.80 5.15
N ILE A 295 19.59 18.01 4.85
CA ILE A 295 19.49 16.89 3.90
C ILE A 295 18.40 15.91 4.33
N VAL A 296 18.39 15.51 5.59
CA VAL A 296 17.36 14.61 6.14
C VAL A 296 15.96 15.22 6.00
N GLN A 297 15.81 16.51 6.31
CA GLN A 297 14.52 17.21 6.16
C GLN A 297 14.06 17.30 4.70
N TYR A 298 14.97 17.59 3.76
CA TYR A 298 14.65 17.60 2.33
C TYR A 298 14.21 16.22 1.82
N ILE A 299 14.88 15.14 2.24
CA ILE A 299 14.50 13.79 1.87
C ILE A 299 13.12 13.42 2.44
N LYS A 300 12.85 13.80 3.71
CA LYS A 300 11.52 13.61 4.34
C LYS A 300 10.43 14.36 3.59
N ALA A 301 10.66 15.62 3.26
CA ALA A 301 9.70 16.44 2.50
C ALA A 301 9.45 15.85 1.10
N SER A 302 10.51 15.46 0.40
CA SER A 302 10.43 14.83 -0.92
C SER A 302 9.62 13.53 -0.88
N SER A 303 9.80 12.70 0.16
CA SER A 303 9.02 11.50 0.35
C SER A 303 7.52 11.80 0.40
N LYS A 304 7.09 12.79 1.21
CA LYS A 304 5.68 13.19 1.32
C LYS A 304 5.12 13.68 -0.02
N VAL A 305 5.90 14.46 -0.79
CA VAL A 305 5.52 14.91 -2.14
C VAL A 305 5.33 13.73 -3.09
N PHE A 306 6.32 12.82 -3.17
CA PHE A 306 6.24 11.65 -4.05
C PHE A 306 5.08 10.73 -3.72
N LEU A 307 4.83 10.50 -2.42
CA LEU A 307 3.69 9.72 -1.97
C LEU A 307 2.37 10.39 -2.35
N THR A 308 2.21 11.69 -2.11
CA THR A 308 0.97 12.41 -2.45
C THR A 308 0.73 12.47 -3.96
N MET A 309 1.79 12.67 -4.79
CA MET A 309 1.69 12.56 -6.24
C MET A 309 1.23 11.16 -6.68
N ALA A 310 1.74 10.12 -6.04
CA ALA A 310 1.31 8.76 -6.31
C ALA A 310 -0.17 8.54 -5.93
N MET A 311 -0.63 9.17 -4.84
CA MET A 311 -2.04 9.14 -4.44
C MET A 311 -2.93 9.81 -5.49
N ALA A 312 -2.54 10.97 -6.00
CA ALA A 312 -3.23 11.63 -7.11
C ALA A 312 -3.31 10.73 -8.35
N ALA A 313 -2.19 10.07 -8.70
CA ALA A 313 -2.14 9.16 -9.85
C ALA A 313 -3.01 7.92 -9.66
N ILE A 314 -3.06 7.33 -8.45
CA ILE A 314 -3.95 6.23 -8.11
C ILE A 314 -5.41 6.66 -8.27
N GLY A 315 -5.77 7.82 -7.73
CA GLY A 315 -7.12 8.37 -7.88
C GLY A 315 -7.52 8.52 -9.35
N LEU A 316 -6.67 9.19 -10.16
CA LEU A 316 -6.89 9.41 -11.60
C LEU A 316 -7.06 8.10 -12.40
N SER A 317 -6.39 7.03 -11.99
CA SER A 317 -6.44 5.72 -12.66
C SER A 317 -7.56 4.82 -12.12
N THR A 318 -8.27 5.23 -11.07
CA THR A 318 -9.35 4.44 -10.49
C THR A 318 -10.65 4.65 -11.28
N ASN A 319 -11.06 3.59 -12.02
CA ASN A 319 -12.30 3.62 -12.80
C ASN A 319 -13.48 3.07 -11.97
N LEU A 320 -14.40 3.94 -11.58
CA LEU A 320 -15.57 3.57 -10.79
C LEU A 320 -16.57 2.70 -11.57
N ARG A 321 -16.59 2.78 -12.92
CA ARG A 321 -17.46 1.95 -13.76
C ARG A 321 -17.05 0.48 -13.71
N ASP A 322 -15.73 0.21 -13.71
CA ASP A 322 -15.22 -1.15 -13.62
C ASP A 322 -15.57 -1.79 -12.28
N LEU A 323 -15.60 -1.00 -11.20
CA LEU A 323 -16.02 -1.42 -9.88
C LEU A 323 -17.52 -1.76 -9.84
N LYS A 324 -18.37 -0.98 -10.52
CA LYS A 324 -19.82 -1.22 -10.60
C LYS A 324 -20.18 -2.49 -11.36
N ASN A 325 -19.38 -2.86 -12.37
CA ASN A 325 -19.60 -4.04 -13.18
C ASN A 325 -19.15 -5.35 -12.53
N MET A 326 -18.59 -5.28 -11.32
CA MET A 326 -18.18 -6.43 -10.54
C MET A 326 -19.42 -7.21 -10.06
N GLY A 327 -19.50 -8.51 -10.40
CA GLY A 327 -20.60 -9.35 -9.92
C GLY A 327 -20.62 -9.48 -8.40
N TYR A 328 -21.80 -9.69 -7.80
CA TYR A 328 -21.95 -9.72 -6.34
C TYR A 328 -21.09 -10.78 -5.63
N LYS A 329 -20.87 -11.95 -6.25
CA LYS A 329 -20.08 -13.03 -5.64
C LYS A 329 -18.61 -12.68 -5.41
N PRO A 330 -17.84 -12.17 -6.40
CA PRO A 330 -16.50 -11.66 -6.16
C PRO A 330 -16.47 -10.51 -5.15
N PHE A 331 -17.47 -9.62 -5.20
CA PHE A 331 -17.63 -8.54 -4.23
C PHE A 331 -17.71 -9.06 -2.80
N VAL A 332 -18.58 -10.04 -2.53
CA VAL A 332 -18.72 -10.67 -1.20
C VAL A 332 -17.40 -11.29 -0.74
N VAL A 333 -16.67 -11.98 -1.63
CA VAL A 333 -15.38 -12.58 -1.25
C VAL A 333 -14.35 -11.52 -0.87
N GLY A 334 -14.27 -10.43 -1.61
CA GLY A 334 -13.36 -9.35 -1.28
C GLY A 334 -13.74 -8.63 0.00
N PHE A 335 -15.03 -8.35 0.20
CA PHE A 335 -15.53 -7.76 1.44
C PHE A 335 -15.20 -8.64 2.65
N VAL A 336 -15.51 -9.94 2.56
CA VAL A 336 -15.19 -10.88 3.66
C VAL A 336 -13.68 -11.01 3.85
N GLY A 337 -12.89 -11.00 2.76
CA GLY A 337 -11.43 -10.98 2.84
C GLY A 337 -10.93 -9.76 3.61
N MET A 338 -11.40 -8.56 3.25
CA MET A 338 -11.06 -7.31 3.94
C MET A 338 -11.48 -7.34 5.41
N ALA A 339 -12.72 -7.72 5.69
CA ALA A 339 -13.23 -7.80 7.05
C ALA A 339 -12.45 -8.83 7.89
N THR A 340 -12.12 -9.99 7.31
CA THR A 340 -11.33 -11.02 8.00
C THR A 340 -9.95 -10.48 8.39
N VAL A 341 -9.22 -9.87 7.44
CA VAL A 341 -7.89 -9.30 7.75
C VAL A 341 -7.99 -8.23 8.82
N GLY A 342 -8.97 -7.32 8.71
CA GLY A 342 -9.18 -6.25 9.69
C GLY A 342 -9.48 -6.80 11.09
N ILE A 343 -10.46 -7.69 11.22
CA ILE A 343 -10.85 -8.29 12.51
C ILE A 343 -9.69 -9.11 13.10
N VAL A 344 -9.06 -9.97 12.31
CA VAL A 344 -7.94 -10.80 12.78
C VAL A 344 -6.74 -9.95 13.18
N SER A 345 -6.47 -8.87 12.46
CA SER A 345 -5.42 -7.92 12.83
C SER A 345 -5.70 -7.28 14.18
N ILE A 346 -6.93 -6.80 14.42
CA ILE A 346 -7.34 -6.24 15.73
C ILE A 346 -7.13 -7.28 16.83
N LEU A 347 -7.73 -8.47 16.68
CA LEU A 347 -7.67 -9.51 17.69
C LEU A 347 -6.23 -9.96 18.00
N SER A 348 -5.37 -10.01 16.96
CA SER A 348 -3.96 -10.37 17.13
C SER A 348 -3.17 -9.30 17.88
N ILE A 349 -3.47 -8.02 17.62
CA ILE A 349 -2.88 -6.88 18.34
C ILE A 349 -3.36 -6.86 19.80
N GLU A 350 -4.65 -7.08 20.05
CA GLU A 350 -5.20 -7.20 21.42
C GLU A 350 -4.54 -8.33 22.20
N ILE A 351 -4.34 -9.50 21.57
CA ILE A 351 -3.61 -10.60 22.21
C ILE A 351 -2.17 -10.17 22.53
N TYR A 352 -1.51 -9.47 21.60
CA TYR A 352 -0.16 -8.96 21.83
C TYR A 352 -0.10 -7.99 23.01
N ILE A 353 -1.05 -7.03 23.09
CA ILE A 353 -1.14 -6.07 24.20
C ILE A 353 -1.34 -6.79 25.53
N ASN A 354 -2.28 -7.74 25.61
CA ASN A 354 -2.68 -8.36 26.87
C ASN A 354 -1.70 -9.42 27.39
N PHE A 355 -0.85 -10.03 26.54
CA PHE A 355 -0.02 -11.16 26.94
C PHE A 355 1.49 -10.93 26.80
N LEU A 356 1.92 -9.88 26.11
CA LEU A 356 3.34 -9.63 25.81
C LEU A 356 3.82 -8.22 26.22
N ILE A 357 2.91 -7.32 26.58
CA ILE A 357 3.15 -6.04 27.24
C ILE A 357 2.50 -6.05 28.61
#